data_5d5f3ca2348b0ddf9eb1177a010bfcde
#
_entry.id   5d5f3ca2348b0ddf9eb1177a010bfcde
#
_cell.length_a   1.000
_cell.length_b   1.000
_cell.length_c   1.000
_cell.angle_alpha   90.00
_cell.angle_beta   90.00
_cell.angle_gamma   90.00
#
_symmetry.space_group_name_H-M   'P 1'
#
loop_
_entity.id
_entity.type
_entity.pdbx_description
1 polymer ?
#
loop_
_entity_poly.entity_id
_entity_poly.type
_entity_poly.pdbx_seq_one_letter_code
_entity_poly.pdbx_strand_id
1 'polypeptide(L)'
;EALEAGLSAGEVDVAIGSLPMIKGRVSSRVLRKERYVTAMRRRHPLAKRALDLAAFAAAEHMAIDATSSGHSLVESVMRSKGMQRRISLTMPHFLAAERILGSSDYLLTVPEVAVMSFRDPSALHIVPTPLELPTFDIRLHWHERSRQDQEIKWLRASITSLFEKT
;
A
#
# COMPACT_ATOMS: atom_id res chain seq x y z
N GLU A 1 4.19 -16.80 8.97
CA GLU A 1 4.63 -17.76 10.01
C GLU A 1 5.19 -17.03 11.24
N ALA A 2 6.23 -16.20 11.14
CA ALA A 2 6.80 -15.49 12.31
C ALA A 2 5.77 -14.63 13.04
N LEU A 3 4.93 -13.88 12.32
CA LEU A 3 3.87 -13.05 12.91
C LEU A 3 2.79 -13.90 13.61
N GLU A 4 2.40 -15.02 13.01
CA GLU A 4 1.41 -15.94 13.62
C GLU A 4 1.94 -16.53 14.92
N ALA A 5 3.22 -16.93 14.92
CA ALA A 5 3.90 -17.43 16.13
C ALA A 5 3.96 -16.34 17.21
N GLY A 6 4.34 -15.11 16.86
CA GLY A 6 4.40 -13.99 17.79
C GLY A 6 3.03 -13.63 18.39
N LEU A 7 1.97 -13.60 17.58
CA LEU A 7 0.59 -13.40 18.06
C LEU A 7 0.14 -14.53 19.00
N SER A 8 0.47 -15.78 18.66
CA SER A 8 0.12 -16.96 19.46
C SER A 8 0.89 -17.00 20.78
N ALA A 9 2.19 -16.72 20.75
CA ALA A 9 3.05 -16.70 21.94
C ALA A 9 2.79 -15.49 22.85
N GLY A 10 2.24 -14.40 22.30
CA GLY A 10 2.02 -13.16 23.02
C GLY A 10 3.20 -12.20 22.99
N GLU A 11 4.10 -12.42 22.09
CA GLU A 11 5.19 -11.50 21.77
C GLU A 11 4.67 -10.31 20.94
N VAL A 12 3.54 -10.50 20.26
CA VAL A 12 2.80 -9.48 19.52
C VAL A 12 1.36 -9.47 19.99
N ASP A 13 0.85 -8.34 20.38
CA ASP A 13 -0.54 -8.17 20.84
C ASP A 13 -1.52 -7.99 19.69
N VAL A 14 -1.17 -7.14 18.74
CA VAL A 14 -1.96 -6.85 17.54
C VAL A 14 -1.06 -6.63 16.33
N ALA A 15 -1.59 -6.85 15.14
CA ALA A 15 -0.93 -6.53 13.88
C ALA A 15 -1.87 -5.77 12.96
N ILE A 16 -1.34 -4.80 12.20
CA ILE A 16 -2.09 -4.03 11.21
C ILE A 16 -1.48 -4.28 9.83
N GLY A 17 -2.30 -4.67 8.87
CA GLY A 17 -1.85 -4.85 7.49
C GLY A 17 -2.83 -5.65 6.64
N SER A 18 -2.44 -5.83 5.38
CA SER A 18 -3.10 -6.77 4.48
C SER A 18 -2.38 -8.11 4.57
N LEU A 19 -2.93 -9.04 5.34
CA LEU A 19 -2.35 -10.33 5.68
C LEU A 19 -3.25 -11.48 5.24
N PRO A 20 -3.44 -11.70 3.92
CA PRO A 20 -4.41 -12.67 3.40
C PRO A 20 -4.06 -14.13 3.75
N MET A 21 -2.80 -14.39 4.05
CA MET A 21 -2.29 -15.74 4.34
C MET A 21 -2.19 -16.06 5.83
N ILE A 22 -2.61 -15.13 6.71
CA ILE A 22 -2.55 -15.39 8.15
C ILE A 22 -3.57 -16.48 8.53
N LYS A 23 -3.09 -17.50 9.23
CA LYS A 23 -3.86 -18.68 9.62
C LYS A 23 -3.91 -18.81 11.15
N GLY A 24 -4.49 -19.89 11.63
CA GLY A 24 -4.56 -20.17 13.05
C GLY A 24 -5.70 -19.44 13.76
N ARG A 25 -5.60 -19.33 15.09
CA ARG A 25 -6.63 -18.72 15.93
C ARG A 25 -6.49 -17.20 15.99
N VAL A 26 -6.48 -16.56 14.80
CA VAL A 26 -6.34 -15.12 14.61
C VAL A 26 -7.67 -14.55 14.16
N SER A 27 -8.23 -13.65 14.97
CA SER A 27 -9.38 -12.84 14.61
C SER A 27 -8.93 -11.55 13.91
N SER A 28 -9.78 -10.98 13.08
CA SER A 28 -9.47 -9.70 12.45
C SER A 28 -10.69 -8.81 12.26
N ARG A 29 -10.44 -7.51 12.13
CA ARG A 29 -11.43 -6.48 11.77
C ARG A 29 -10.89 -5.64 10.62
N VAL A 30 -11.72 -5.38 9.61
CA VAL A 30 -11.38 -4.42 8.55
C VAL A 30 -11.31 -3.03 9.15
N LEU A 31 -10.20 -2.34 8.91
CA LEU A 31 -10.00 -0.95 9.28
C LEU A 31 -10.28 -0.03 8.09
N ARG A 32 -9.79 -0.42 6.91
CA ARG A 32 -9.90 0.38 5.70
C ARG A 32 -9.80 -0.50 4.46
N LYS A 33 -10.52 -0.13 3.41
CA LYS A 33 -10.35 -0.69 2.07
C LYS A 33 -9.41 0.21 1.26
N GLU A 34 -8.39 -0.39 0.66
CA GLU A 34 -7.35 0.30 -0.09
C GLU A 34 -7.41 -0.03 -1.58
N ARG A 35 -6.94 0.92 -2.37
CA ARG A 35 -6.75 0.79 -3.81
C ARG A 35 -5.36 1.29 -4.21
N TYR A 36 -4.92 0.90 -5.39
CA TYR A 36 -3.69 1.45 -5.97
C TYR A 36 -3.99 2.73 -6.75
N VAL A 37 -3.06 3.67 -6.62
CA VAL A 37 -3.03 4.92 -7.38
C VAL A 37 -1.67 5.09 -8.04
N THR A 38 -1.61 5.90 -9.08
CA THR A 38 -0.36 6.35 -9.69
C THR A 38 -0.12 7.80 -9.34
N ALA A 39 1.02 8.07 -8.73
CA ALA A 39 1.49 9.41 -8.39
C ALA A 39 2.64 9.84 -9.29
N MET A 40 2.69 11.12 -9.61
CA MET A 40 3.74 11.78 -10.37
C MET A 40 3.91 13.22 -9.89
N ARG A 41 5.00 13.90 -10.25
CA ARG A 41 5.12 15.34 -9.93
C ARG A 41 3.98 16.13 -10.58
N ARG A 42 3.55 17.21 -9.93
CA ARG A 42 2.41 18.04 -10.38
C ARG A 42 2.54 18.56 -11.82
N ARG A 43 3.77 18.85 -12.27
CA ARG A 43 4.06 19.32 -13.63
C ARG A 43 4.61 18.24 -14.54
N HIS A 44 4.30 16.98 -14.27
CA HIS A 44 4.69 15.87 -15.14
C HIS A 44 4.07 16.03 -16.53
N PRO A 45 4.76 15.68 -17.62
CA PRO A 45 4.18 15.76 -18.98
C PRO A 45 2.85 15.02 -19.12
N LEU A 46 2.68 13.88 -18.45
CA LEU A 46 1.46 13.09 -18.47
C LEU A 46 0.35 13.62 -17.52
N ALA A 47 0.62 14.61 -16.66
CA ALA A 47 -0.39 15.18 -15.76
C ALA A 47 -1.44 16.04 -16.48
N LYS A 48 -1.21 16.37 -17.76
CA LYS A 48 -2.10 17.24 -18.57
C LYS A 48 -3.28 16.50 -19.20
N ARG A 49 -3.31 15.17 -19.11
CA ARG A 49 -4.35 14.31 -19.74
C ARG A 49 -4.61 13.10 -18.87
N ALA A 50 -5.70 12.40 -19.15
CA ALA A 50 -5.94 11.10 -18.52
C ALA A 50 -4.78 10.14 -18.83
N LEU A 51 -4.29 9.45 -17.80
CA LEU A 51 -3.21 8.48 -17.94
C LEU A 51 -3.78 7.19 -18.52
N ASP A 52 -3.52 6.93 -19.78
CA ASP A 52 -3.86 5.67 -20.43
C ASP A 52 -2.78 4.59 -20.22
N LEU A 53 -3.12 3.35 -20.53
CA LEU A 53 -2.23 2.20 -20.33
C LEU A 53 -0.96 2.27 -21.18
N ALA A 54 -1.04 2.79 -22.40
CA ALA A 54 0.11 2.91 -23.28
C ALA A 54 1.13 3.94 -22.76
N ALA A 55 0.64 5.12 -22.34
CA ALA A 55 1.48 6.14 -21.71
C ALA A 55 2.08 5.67 -20.38
N PHE A 56 1.31 4.92 -19.59
CA PHE A 56 1.78 4.30 -18.36
C PHE A 56 2.92 3.30 -18.62
N ALA A 57 2.76 2.40 -19.60
CA ALA A 57 3.78 1.40 -19.92
C ALA A 57 5.07 2.02 -20.49
N ALA A 58 4.94 3.11 -21.29
CA ALA A 58 6.08 3.80 -21.91
C ALA A 58 6.86 4.70 -20.95
N ALA A 59 6.28 5.07 -19.80
CA ALA A 59 6.92 5.92 -18.83
C ALA A 59 8.03 5.21 -18.06
N GLU A 60 8.87 5.98 -17.40
CA GLU A 60 9.83 5.46 -16.42
C GLU A 60 9.17 5.38 -15.04
N HIS A 61 9.41 4.28 -14.34
CA HIS A 61 8.78 4.00 -13.06
C HIS A 61 9.79 3.95 -11.92
N MET A 62 9.37 4.46 -10.79
CA MET A 62 9.96 4.17 -9.50
C MET A 62 9.14 3.08 -8.81
N ALA A 63 9.81 2.14 -8.18
CA ALA A 63 9.20 1.08 -7.39
C ALA A 63 9.70 1.11 -5.96
N ILE A 64 8.83 0.74 -5.04
CA ILE A 64 9.20 0.49 -3.65
C ILE A 64 9.39 -1.02 -3.52
N ASP A 65 10.61 -1.43 -3.22
CA ASP A 65 10.93 -2.83 -2.92
C ASP A 65 10.56 -3.12 -1.46
N ALA A 66 9.29 -3.05 -1.18
CA ALA A 66 8.79 -3.72 0.00
C ALA A 66 8.71 -5.21 -0.36
N THR A 67 9.33 -6.06 0.42
CA THR A 67 9.28 -7.54 0.32
C THR A 67 7.85 -8.10 0.37
N SER A 68 6.84 -7.25 0.34
CA SER A 68 5.42 -7.53 0.32
C SER A 68 4.83 -7.24 -1.06
N SER A 69 4.18 -8.20 -1.55
CA SER A 69 3.16 -8.38 -2.61
C SER A 69 2.72 -7.24 -3.56
N GLY A 70 2.83 -5.96 -3.23
CA GLY A 70 2.25 -4.89 -4.07
C GLY A 70 3.00 -4.64 -5.38
N HIS A 71 4.33 -4.67 -5.35
CA HIS A 71 5.15 -4.52 -6.55
C HIS A 71 4.93 -5.69 -7.51
N SER A 72 4.97 -6.92 -6.99
CA SER A 72 4.75 -8.13 -7.77
C SER A 72 3.36 -8.19 -8.41
N LEU A 73 2.34 -7.58 -7.79
CA LEU A 73 0.99 -7.52 -8.33
C LEU A 73 0.91 -6.66 -9.59
N VAL A 74 1.47 -5.45 -9.57
CA VAL A 74 1.50 -4.57 -10.74
C VAL A 74 2.22 -5.25 -11.91
N GLU A 75 3.38 -5.85 -11.64
CA GLU A 75 4.14 -6.60 -12.65
C GLU A 75 3.37 -7.80 -13.19
N SER A 76 2.67 -8.52 -12.33
CA SER A 76 1.84 -9.67 -12.72
C SER A 76 0.70 -9.25 -13.65
N VAL A 77 -0.01 -8.16 -13.32
CA VAL A 77 -1.10 -7.65 -14.15
C VAL A 77 -0.57 -7.08 -15.47
N MET A 78 0.55 -6.38 -15.47
CA MET A 78 1.18 -5.91 -16.72
C MET A 78 1.55 -7.07 -17.63
N ARG A 79 2.19 -8.10 -17.07
CA ARG A 79 2.60 -9.30 -17.81
C ARG A 79 1.41 -10.07 -18.39
N SER A 80 0.30 -10.17 -17.65
CA SER A 80 -0.91 -10.83 -18.16
C SER A 80 -1.52 -10.12 -19.37
N LYS A 81 -1.23 -8.83 -19.54
CA LYS A 81 -1.60 -8.02 -20.71
C LYS A 81 -0.53 -7.99 -21.81
N GLY A 82 0.52 -8.83 -21.70
CA GLY A 82 1.66 -8.83 -22.63
C GLY A 82 2.51 -7.56 -22.60
N MET A 83 2.44 -6.79 -21.50
CA MET A 83 3.11 -5.52 -21.35
C MET A 83 4.16 -5.58 -20.23
N GLN A 84 5.12 -4.68 -20.30
CA GLN A 84 6.12 -4.44 -19.27
C GLN A 84 6.24 -2.94 -19.04
N ARG A 85 6.64 -2.55 -17.86
CA ARG A 85 7.02 -1.17 -17.55
C ARG A 85 8.51 -1.11 -17.20
N ARG A 86 9.12 0.03 -17.49
CA ARG A 86 10.53 0.27 -17.19
C ARG A 86 10.68 0.75 -15.75
N ILE A 87 11.20 -0.10 -14.88
CA ILE A 87 11.59 0.29 -13.52
C ILE A 87 12.99 0.88 -13.60
N SER A 88 13.09 2.19 -13.45
CA SER A 88 14.38 2.93 -13.53
C SER A 88 14.97 3.20 -12.15
N LEU A 89 14.16 3.09 -11.10
CA LEU A 89 14.60 3.25 -9.73
C LEU A 89 13.83 2.31 -8.79
N THR A 90 14.55 1.58 -7.97
CA THR A 90 13.96 0.79 -6.87
C THR A 90 14.51 1.30 -5.55
N MET A 91 13.65 1.43 -4.54
CA MET A 91 14.04 1.90 -3.21
C MET A 91 13.31 1.11 -2.11
N PRO A 92 13.95 0.91 -0.94
CA PRO A 92 13.38 0.07 0.11
C PRO A 92 12.30 0.78 0.94
N HIS A 93 12.22 2.12 0.91
CA HIS A 93 11.36 2.88 1.82
C HIS A 93 10.62 4.02 1.13
N PHE A 94 9.39 4.30 1.60
CA PHE A 94 8.53 5.37 1.07
C PHE A 94 9.04 6.79 1.38
N LEU A 95 9.78 7.01 2.47
CA LEU A 95 10.13 8.35 2.96
C LEU A 95 10.91 9.22 1.96
N ALA A 96 11.76 8.63 1.14
CA ALA A 96 12.50 9.36 0.12
C ALA A 96 11.72 9.48 -1.20
N ALA A 97 10.66 8.70 -1.38
CA ALA A 97 9.91 8.61 -2.63
C ALA A 97 9.28 9.94 -3.02
N GLU A 98 8.68 10.65 -2.06
CA GLU A 98 8.07 11.96 -2.27
C GLU A 98 9.03 12.97 -2.90
N ARG A 99 10.23 13.08 -2.34
CA ARG A 99 11.24 14.05 -2.81
C ARG A 99 11.75 13.72 -4.21
N ILE A 100 12.02 12.43 -4.45
CA ILE A 100 12.48 11.96 -5.76
C ILE A 100 11.38 12.16 -6.81
N LEU A 101 10.16 11.78 -6.47
CA LEU A 101 9.00 11.93 -7.35
C LEU A 101 8.75 13.40 -7.71
N GLY A 102 8.85 14.31 -6.74
CA GLY A 102 8.69 15.75 -6.94
C GLY A 102 9.72 16.38 -7.88
N SER A 103 10.90 15.76 -8.04
CA SER A 103 12.03 16.27 -8.83
C SER A 103 12.37 15.44 -10.09
N SER A 104 11.54 14.45 -10.43
CA SER A 104 11.78 13.56 -11.58
C SER A 104 10.52 13.34 -12.40
N ASP A 105 10.66 12.66 -13.54
CA ASP A 105 9.55 12.23 -14.39
C ASP A 105 9.18 10.74 -14.17
N TYR A 106 9.45 10.22 -12.97
CA TYR A 106 9.00 8.88 -12.61
C TYR A 106 7.51 8.83 -12.27
N LEU A 107 6.90 7.70 -12.59
CA LEU A 107 5.59 7.30 -12.06
C LEU A 107 5.80 6.36 -10.88
N LEU A 108 5.01 6.55 -9.83
CA LEU A 108 5.00 5.67 -8.65
C LEU A 108 3.59 5.08 -8.50
N THR A 109 3.48 3.75 -8.55
CA THR A 109 2.21 3.04 -8.31
C THR A 109 2.25 2.34 -6.96
N VAL A 110 1.39 2.79 -6.05
CA VAL A 110 1.35 2.36 -4.64
C VAL A 110 -0.07 2.42 -4.09
N PRO A 111 -0.35 1.83 -2.92
CA PRO A 111 -1.59 2.07 -2.20
C PRO A 111 -1.82 3.57 -1.95
N GLU A 112 -3.09 4.01 -2.05
CA GLU A 112 -3.45 5.43 -1.92
C GLU A 112 -2.99 6.01 -0.58
N VAL A 113 -3.13 5.26 0.50
CA VAL A 113 -2.69 5.68 1.84
C VAL A 113 -1.19 6.01 1.90
N ALA A 114 -0.36 5.33 1.12
CA ALA A 114 1.07 5.59 1.10
C ALA A 114 1.39 6.99 0.56
N VAL A 115 0.70 7.41 -0.51
CA VAL A 115 0.85 8.76 -1.08
C VAL A 115 0.24 9.82 -0.17
N MET A 116 -0.93 9.53 0.42
CA MET A 116 -1.59 10.46 1.35
C MET A 116 -0.80 10.66 2.65
N SER A 117 0.12 9.77 2.96
CA SER A 117 1.03 9.88 4.12
C SER A 117 2.29 10.70 3.82
N PHE A 118 2.49 11.18 2.61
CA PHE A 118 3.58 12.07 2.28
C PHE A 118 3.39 13.44 2.96
N ARG A 119 4.48 14.15 3.16
CA ARG A 119 4.47 15.44 3.85
C ARG A 119 3.65 16.49 3.10
N ASP A 120 3.76 16.51 1.78
CA ASP A 120 3.02 17.41 0.89
C ASP A 120 2.45 16.66 -0.32
N PRO A 121 1.37 15.88 -0.14
CA PRO A 121 0.71 15.21 -1.25
C PRO A 121 0.22 16.17 -2.35
N SER A 122 -0.01 17.45 -2.00
CA SER A 122 -0.49 18.47 -2.95
C SER A 122 0.57 18.86 -3.99
N ALA A 123 1.84 18.61 -3.73
CA ALA A 123 2.93 18.77 -4.70
C ALA A 123 2.91 17.72 -5.82
N LEU A 124 2.11 16.67 -5.64
CA LEU A 124 1.97 15.57 -6.58
C LEU A 124 0.66 15.66 -7.37
N HIS A 125 0.65 14.99 -8.50
CA HIS A 125 -0.55 14.69 -9.28
C HIS A 125 -0.85 13.19 -9.10
N ILE A 126 -1.97 12.90 -8.44
CA ILE A 126 -2.39 11.55 -8.08
C ILE A 126 -3.58 11.20 -8.97
N VAL A 127 -3.48 10.08 -9.68
CA VAL A 127 -4.51 9.61 -10.62
C VAL A 127 -4.83 8.14 -10.40
N PRO A 128 -6.01 7.68 -10.80
CA PRO A 128 -6.27 6.24 -10.86
C PRO A 128 -5.21 5.54 -11.71
N THR A 129 -4.73 4.40 -11.25
CA THR A 129 -3.83 3.55 -12.05
C THR A 129 -4.61 3.00 -13.25
N PRO A 130 -4.07 3.07 -14.50
CA PRO A 130 -4.76 2.59 -15.69
C PRO A 130 -4.66 1.05 -15.84
N LEU A 131 -4.69 0.36 -14.71
CA LEU A 131 -4.69 -1.09 -14.56
C LEU A 131 -5.82 -1.51 -13.64
N GLU A 132 -6.47 -2.59 -13.98
CA GLU A 132 -7.44 -3.24 -13.09
C GLU A 132 -6.71 -4.00 -11.98
N LEU A 133 -6.34 -3.27 -10.94
CA LEU A 133 -5.72 -3.85 -9.75
C LEU A 133 -6.80 -4.15 -8.71
N PRO A 134 -6.74 -5.30 -8.02
CA PRO A 134 -7.67 -5.60 -6.96
C PRO A 134 -7.54 -4.60 -5.81
N THR A 135 -8.65 -4.25 -5.22
CA THR A 135 -8.66 -3.59 -3.91
C THR A 135 -8.32 -4.61 -2.82
N PHE A 136 -7.80 -4.15 -1.70
CA PHE A 136 -7.47 -5.01 -0.57
C PHE A 136 -7.84 -4.34 0.75
N ASP A 137 -8.01 -5.15 1.79
CA ASP A 137 -8.34 -4.66 3.11
C ASP A 137 -7.08 -4.49 3.95
N ILE A 138 -6.95 -3.34 4.59
CA ILE A 138 -6.11 -3.17 5.77
C ILE A 138 -6.93 -3.61 6.96
N ARG A 139 -6.41 -4.57 7.70
CA ARG A 139 -7.11 -5.19 8.82
C ARG A 139 -6.27 -5.10 10.09
N LEU A 140 -6.94 -4.99 11.20
CA LEU A 140 -6.38 -5.20 12.53
C LEU A 140 -6.54 -6.67 12.88
N HIS A 141 -5.46 -7.32 13.27
CA HIS A 141 -5.41 -8.74 13.62
C HIS A 141 -5.00 -8.90 15.09
N TRP A 142 -5.56 -9.90 15.77
CA TRP A 142 -5.20 -10.28 17.13
C TRP A 142 -5.46 -11.78 17.34
N HIS A 143 -4.75 -12.38 18.28
CA HIS A 143 -4.99 -13.79 18.61
C HIS A 143 -6.22 -13.95 19.52
N GLU A 144 -6.96 -15.05 19.37
CA GLU A 144 -8.18 -15.31 20.16
C GLU A 144 -7.92 -15.39 21.66
N ARG A 145 -6.71 -15.75 22.10
CA ARG A 145 -6.32 -15.74 23.53
C ARG A 145 -6.51 -14.36 24.17
N SER A 146 -6.28 -13.28 23.42
CA SER A 146 -6.40 -11.89 23.88
C SER A 146 -7.81 -11.32 23.67
N ARG A 147 -8.78 -12.15 23.24
CA ARG A 147 -10.14 -11.67 22.92
C ARG A 147 -10.84 -11.00 24.10
N GLN A 148 -10.63 -11.52 25.33
CA GLN A 148 -11.28 -11.02 26.54
C GLN A 148 -10.39 -10.07 27.36
N ASP A 149 -9.12 -9.92 26.99
CA ASP A 149 -8.19 -9.02 27.63
C ASP A 149 -8.64 -7.57 27.52
N GLN A 150 -8.73 -6.84 28.63
CA GLN A 150 -9.26 -5.48 28.68
C GLN A 150 -8.31 -4.47 28.04
N GLU A 151 -7.01 -4.65 28.19
CA GLU A 151 -5.99 -3.77 27.61
C GLU A 151 -5.99 -3.91 26.09
N ILE A 152 -6.05 -5.15 25.59
CA ILE A 152 -6.12 -5.43 24.15
C ILE A 152 -7.45 -4.97 23.55
N LYS A 153 -8.57 -5.07 24.27
CA LYS A 153 -9.86 -4.49 23.85
C LYS A 153 -9.77 -2.99 23.69
N TRP A 154 -9.18 -2.32 24.68
CA TRP A 154 -8.97 -0.87 24.64
C TRP A 154 -8.08 -0.48 23.46
N LEU A 155 -6.94 -1.18 23.27
CA LEU A 155 -6.01 -0.93 22.16
C LEU A 155 -6.70 -1.08 20.81
N ARG A 156 -7.48 -2.15 20.61
CA ARG A 156 -8.25 -2.39 19.38
C ARG A 156 -9.29 -1.29 19.13
N ALA A 157 -9.99 -0.85 20.17
CA ALA A 157 -10.97 0.23 20.06
C ALA A 157 -10.29 1.55 19.69
N SER A 158 -9.17 1.88 20.32
CA SER A 158 -8.38 3.07 20.05
C SER A 158 -7.86 3.09 18.60
N ILE A 159 -7.28 2.00 18.15
CA ILE A 159 -6.82 1.87 16.76
C ILE A 159 -7.99 2.05 15.78
N THR A 160 -9.10 1.35 16.00
CA THR A 160 -10.28 1.46 15.14
C THR A 160 -10.77 2.89 15.03
N SER A 161 -10.88 3.60 16.16
CA SER A 161 -11.32 5.00 16.19
C SER A 161 -10.39 5.95 15.40
N LEU A 162 -9.09 5.66 15.34
CA LEU A 162 -8.17 6.46 14.50
C LEU A 162 -8.47 6.31 13.02
N PHE A 163 -8.82 5.11 12.57
CA PHE A 163 -9.16 4.86 11.16
C PHE A 163 -10.55 5.36 10.75
N GLU A 164 -11.47 5.52 11.69
CA GLU A 164 -12.82 6.07 11.43
C GLU A 164 -12.80 7.60 11.24
N LYS A 165 -11.73 8.27 11.68
CA LYS A 165 -11.57 9.73 11.58
C LYS A 165 -10.77 10.19 10.36
N THR A 166 -10.24 9.25 9.57
CA THR A 166 -9.43 9.49 8.38
C THR A 166 -10.19 9.13 7.12
#